data_1dfff67037e4f13fc13906e95881f3f1
#
_entry.id   1dfff67037e4f13fc13906e95881f3f1
#
_cell.length_a   1.000
_cell.length_b   1.000
_cell.length_c   1.000
_cell.angle_alpha   90.00
_cell.angle_beta   90.00
_cell.angle_gamma   90.00
#
_symmetry.space_group_name_H-M   'P 1'
#
loop_
_entity.id
_entity.type
_entity.pdbx_description
1 polymer ?
#
loop_
_entity_poly.entity_id
_entity_poly.type
_entity_poly.pdbx_seq_one_letter_code
_entity_poly.pdbx_strand_id
1 'polypeptide(L)'
;AGERCQVLPLRTHLLGPLDDPIAVLRRYAENVVQPGDVLTLGETPLAVIQGRYRHPSEVNPGLVARLACRVFHPTSSLATACGMQTLIDLVGPTRVLCAWIGGLLLKLAGVPGGFYRLAGDQARLIDDITGTTPPYDQTIVLGPDRSQAFCEEAASALGVAVAIVDVNDLGRVKVLAS
;
A
#
# COMPACT_ATOMS: atom_id res chain seq x y z
N ALA A 1 -12.73 -14.00 26.37
CA ALA A 1 -13.54 -12.78 26.41
C ALA A 1 -12.78 -11.73 25.60
N GLY A 2 -13.34 -11.29 24.46
CA GLY A 2 -12.70 -10.24 23.66
C GLY A 2 -12.87 -8.90 24.36
N GLU A 3 -11.81 -8.12 24.43
CA GLU A 3 -11.88 -6.72 24.86
C GLU A 3 -12.70 -5.94 23.82
N ARG A 4 -13.58 -5.08 24.31
CA ARG A 4 -14.34 -4.19 23.45
C ARG A 4 -13.48 -2.96 23.18
N CYS A 5 -13.05 -2.77 21.93
CA CYS A 5 -12.36 -1.57 21.50
C CYS A 5 -13.39 -0.58 20.93
N GLN A 6 -13.24 0.69 21.26
CA GLN A 6 -13.95 1.77 20.60
C GLN A 6 -13.10 2.28 19.44
N VAL A 7 -13.68 2.35 18.25
CA VAL A 7 -13.00 2.93 17.08
C VAL A 7 -13.43 4.38 16.93
N LEU A 8 -12.48 5.31 16.96
CA LEU A 8 -12.71 6.74 16.80
C LEU A 8 -12.06 7.21 15.47
N PRO A 9 -12.84 7.47 14.42
CA PRO A 9 -12.28 8.00 13.17
C PRO A 9 -11.88 9.47 13.32
N LEU A 10 -10.67 9.81 12.93
CA LEU A 10 -10.16 11.18 12.92
C LEU A 10 -10.27 11.75 11.50
N ARG A 11 -10.99 12.85 11.35
CA ARG A 11 -11.11 13.57 10.08
C ARG A 11 -9.93 14.52 9.92
N THR A 12 -9.17 14.36 8.84
CA THR A 12 -8.06 15.23 8.48
C THR A 12 -8.46 16.20 7.36
N HIS A 13 -7.58 17.15 7.03
CA HIS A 13 -7.62 17.83 5.73
C HIS A 13 -7.26 16.84 4.61
N LEU A 14 -7.37 17.28 3.37
CA LEU A 14 -6.92 16.49 2.22
C LEU A 14 -5.39 16.35 2.26
N LEU A 15 -4.92 15.13 2.50
CA LEU A 15 -3.50 14.83 2.64
C LEU A 15 -2.80 14.83 1.27
N GLY A 16 -1.55 15.30 1.24
CA GLY A 16 -0.78 15.38 0.02
C GLY A 16 0.73 15.36 0.25
N PRO A 17 1.54 15.40 -0.81
CA PRO A 17 2.99 15.25 -0.74
C PRO A 17 3.72 16.46 -0.11
N LEU A 18 3.00 17.52 0.22
CA LEU A 18 3.53 18.68 0.93
C LEU A 18 3.34 18.57 2.46
N ASP A 19 2.62 17.55 2.91
CA ASP A 19 2.41 17.31 4.32
C ASP A 19 3.59 16.57 4.95
N ASP A 20 3.90 16.92 6.19
CA ASP A 20 4.75 16.09 7.05
C ASP A 20 3.88 15.10 7.81
N PRO A 21 4.10 13.78 7.70
CA PRO A 21 3.20 12.80 8.28
C PRO A 21 3.19 12.84 9.81
N ILE A 22 4.29 13.16 10.47
CA ILE A 22 4.35 13.29 11.94
C ILE A 22 3.61 14.55 12.38
N ALA A 23 3.78 15.67 11.67
CA ALA A 23 3.05 16.91 11.96
C ALA A 23 1.53 16.72 11.78
N VAL A 24 1.10 15.97 10.76
CA VAL A 24 -0.31 15.61 10.57
C VAL A 24 -0.84 14.82 11.77
N LEU A 25 -0.13 13.78 12.19
CA LEU A 25 -0.55 12.97 13.33
C LEU A 25 -0.63 13.80 14.62
N ARG A 26 0.37 14.65 14.91
CA ARG A 26 0.32 15.56 16.04
C ARG A 26 -0.89 16.49 15.98
N ARG A 27 -1.12 17.12 14.85
CA ARG A 27 -2.23 18.06 14.66
C ARG A 27 -3.60 17.46 14.96
N TYR A 28 -3.84 16.22 14.54
CA TYR A 28 -5.17 15.61 14.59
C TYR A 28 -5.35 14.57 15.70
N ALA A 29 -4.27 13.94 16.17
CA ALA A 29 -4.36 12.85 17.12
C ALA A 29 -3.83 13.22 18.53
N GLU A 30 -2.86 14.13 18.67
CA GLU A 30 -2.16 14.37 19.94
C GLU A 30 -3.09 14.69 21.13
N ASN A 31 -4.15 15.48 20.89
CA ASN A 31 -5.11 15.83 21.94
C ASN A 31 -6.28 14.83 22.09
N VAL A 32 -6.27 13.75 21.33
CA VAL A 32 -7.35 12.76 21.28
C VAL A 32 -6.88 11.43 21.87
N VAL A 33 -5.65 11.02 21.54
CA VAL A 33 -5.09 9.74 21.99
C VAL A 33 -4.79 9.76 23.49
N GLN A 34 -5.00 8.61 24.13
CA GLN A 34 -4.72 8.39 25.55
C GLN A 34 -3.73 7.23 25.70
N PRO A 35 -2.99 7.17 26.82
CA PRO A 35 -2.11 6.04 27.12
C PRO A 35 -2.86 4.70 27.04
N GLY A 36 -2.36 3.78 26.24
CA GLY A 36 -2.99 2.49 25.98
C GLY A 36 -3.81 2.42 24.69
N ASP A 37 -4.03 3.56 24.01
CA ASP A 37 -4.64 3.57 22.68
C ASP A 37 -3.68 3.07 21.60
N VAL A 38 -4.27 2.63 20.48
CA VAL A 38 -3.53 2.28 19.26
C VAL A 38 -4.02 3.21 18.14
N LEU A 39 -3.12 4.02 17.61
CA LEU A 39 -3.39 4.86 16.45
C LEU A 39 -3.15 4.05 15.17
N THR A 40 -4.16 3.94 14.31
CA THR A 40 -4.01 3.26 13.02
C THR A 40 -4.06 4.25 11.88
N LEU A 41 -3.16 4.09 10.91
CA LEU A 41 -3.12 4.87 9.67
C LEU A 41 -3.20 3.92 8.49
N GLY A 42 -4.05 4.23 7.51
CA GLY A 42 -4.11 3.48 6.26
C GLY A 42 -2.81 3.61 5.45
N GLU A 43 -2.45 2.57 4.70
CA GLU A 43 -1.26 2.57 3.86
C GLU A 43 -1.31 3.64 2.77
N THR A 44 -2.46 3.79 2.08
CA THR A 44 -2.65 4.74 0.99
C THR A 44 -2.45 6.20 1.42
N PRO A 45 -3.03 6.70 2.53
CA PRO A 45 -2.73 8.04 3.04
C PRO A 45 -1.24 8.28 3.29
N LEU A 46 -0.54 7.31 3.89
CA LEU A 46 0.90 7.44 4.12
C LEU A 46 1.68 7.48 2.80
N ALA A 47 1.35 6.61 1.85
CA ALA A 47 1.98 6.59 0.53
C ALA A 47 1.78 7.91 -0.22
N VAL A 48 0.57 8.50 -0.15
CA VAL A 48 0.26 9.80 -0.76
C VAL A 48 1.10 10.93 -0.15
N ILE A 49 1.20 11.01 1.17
CA ILE A 49 2.04 11.99 1.86
C ILE A 49 3.52 11.82 1.44
N GLN A 50 3.97 10.57 1.28
CA GLN A 50 5.33 10.28 0.82
C GLN A 50 5.55 10.56 -0.68
N GLY A 51 4.54 11.02 -1.42
CA GLY A 51 4.61 11.25 -2.86
C GLY A 51 4.75 9.94 -3.68
N ARG A 52 4.35 8.80 -3.09
CA ARG A 52 4.48 7.47 -3.71
C ARG A 52 3.27 7.14 -4.59
N TYR A 53 3.06 7.97 -5.59
CA TYR A 53 2.05 7.73 -6.62
C TYR A 53 2.58 8.20 -7.99
N ARG A 54 2.01 7.67 -9.06
CA ARG A 54 2.36 8.02 -10.44
C ARG A 54 1.10 8.17 -11.28
N HIS A 55 1.09 9.15 -12.15
CA HIS A 55 0.04 9.22 -13.15
C HIS A 55 0.33 8.22 -14.29
N PRO A 56 -0.68 7.47 -14.81
CA PRO A 56 -0.47 6.50 -15.88
C PRO A 56 0.20 7.07 -17.13
N SER A 57 -0.01 8.35 -17.45
CA SER A 57 0.63 9.03 -18.59
C SER A 57 2.16 9.19 -18.44
N GLU A 58 2.70 9.06 -17.22
CA GLU A 58 4.12 9.12 -16.93
C GLU A 58 4.80 7.75 -17.03
N VAL A 59 3.99 6.69 -17.18
CA VAL A 59 4.49 5.31 -17.23
C VAL A 59 4.53 4.82 -18.68
N ASN A 60 5.69 4.37 -19.12
CA ASN A 60 5.89 3.79 -20.45
C ASN A 60 6.02 2.26 -20.37
N PRO A 61 4.93 1.48 -20.53
CA PRO A 61 4.98 0.05 -20.38
C PRO A 61 5.82 -0.64 -21.46
N GLY A 62 6.84 -1.38 -21.02
CA GLY A 62 7.66 -2.23 -21.88
C GLY A 62 6.96 -3.56 -22.26
N LEU A 63 7.61 -4.38 -23.08
CA LEU A 63 7.05 -5.67 -23.53
C LEU A 63 6.76 -6.61 -22.36
N VAL A 64 7.63 -6.67 -21.35
CA VAL A 64 7.43 -7.53 -20.18
C VAL A 64 6.17 -7.13 -19.43
N ALA A 65 5.95 -5.83 -19.20
CA ALA A 65 4.75 -5.33 -18.53
C ALA A 65 3.47 -5.67 -19.31
N ARG A 66 3.48 -5.43 -20.62
CA ARG A 66 2.34 -5.69 -21.52
C ARG A 66 1.98 -7.16 -21.64
N LEU A 67 2.95 -8.06 -21.50
CA LEU A 67 2.71 -9.50 -21.54
C LEU A 67 2.32 -10.04 -20.14
N ALA A 68 3.06 -9.66 -19.11
CA ALA A 68 2.84 -10.17 -17.76
C ALA A 68 1.50 -9.72 -17.17
N CYS A 69 1.02 -8.51 -17.45
CA CYS A 69 -0.26 -8.04 -16.92
C CYS A 69 -1.47 -8.89 -17.36
N ARG A 70 -1.39 -9.53 -18.54
CA ARG A 70 -2.51 -10.30 -19.14
C ARG A 70 -2.91 -11.55 -18.38
N VAL A 71 -2.05 -12.07 -17.51
CA VAL A 71 -2.33 -13.30 -16.73
C VAL A 71 -2.97 -13.02 -15.38
N PHE A 72 -3.11 -11.74 -15.02
CA PHE A 72 -3.75 -11.32 -13.78
C PHE A 72 -5.26 -11.15 -13.97
N HIS A 73 -6.00 -11.36 -12.88
CA HIS A 73 -7.44 -11.13 -12.90
C HIS A 73 -7.71 -9.64 -13.15
N PRO A 74 -8.73 -9.27 -13.94
CA PRO A 74 -9.04 -7.87 -14.28
C PRO A 74 -9.21 -6.92 -13.08
N THR A 75 -9.58 -7.44 -11.92
CA THR A 75 -9.70 -6.67 -10.67
C THR A 75 -8.35 -6.46 -9.95
N SER A 76 -7.28 -7.03 -10.46
CA SER A 76 -5.95 -6.84 -9.86
C SER A 76 -5.31 -5.57 -10.40
N SER A 77 -4.71 -4.77 -9.54
CA SER A 77 -3.93 -3.57 -9.92
C SER A 77 -2.79 -3.89 -10.89
N LEU A 78 -2.29 -5.13 -10.88
CA LEU A 78 -1.26 -5.60 -11.82
C LEU A 78 -1.81 -6.12 -13.15
N ALA A 79 -3.12 -6.09 -13.36
CA ALA A 79 -3.74 -6.44 -14.64
C ALA A 79 -3.60 -5.33 -15.70
N THR A 80 -3.18 -4.12 -15.30
CA THR A 80 -2.85 -3.05 -16.23
C THR A 80 -1.37 -3.05 -16.59
N ALA A 81 -1.05 -2.62 -17.81
CA ALA A 81 0.34 -2.53 -18.24
C ALA A 81 1.12 -1.46 -17.45
N CYS A 82 0.44 -0.36 -17.04
CA CYS A 82 1.05 0.70 -16.24
C CYS A 82 1.33 0.25 -14.81
N GLY A 83 0.38 -0.42 -14.14
CA GLY A 83 0.59 -1.00 -12.81
C GLY A 83 1.71 -2.04 -12.81
N MET A 84 1.73 -2.92 -13.80
CA MET A 84 2.81 -3.90 -13.97
C MET A 84 4.17 -3.25 -14.25
N GLN A 85 4.22 -2.19 -15.07
CA GLN A 85 5.47 -1.45 -15.31
C GLN A 85 5.95 -0.76 -14.04
N THR A 86 5.04 -0.18 -13.27
CA THR A 86 5.37 0.44 -11.99
C THR A 86 6.02 -0.58 -11.03
N LEU A 87 5.51 -1.82 -10.98
CA LEU A 87 6.16 -2.89 -10.22
C LEU A 87 7.55 -3.21 -10.78
N ILE A 88 7.70 -3.31 -12.12
CA ILE A 88 8.99 -3.57 -12.76
C ILE A 88 10.01 -2.49 -12.40
N ASP A 89 9.61 -1.23 -12.39
CA ASP A 89 10.48 -0.09 -12.03
C ASP A 89 10.96 -0.17 -10.57
N LEU A 90 10.13 -0.73 -9.67
CA LEU A 90 10.46 -0.88 -8.25
C LEU A 90 11.39 -2.06 -7.95
N VAL A 91 11.09 -3.23 -8.53
CA VAL A 91 11.75 -4.48 -8.13
C VAL A 91 12.67 -5.05 -9.21
N GLY A 92 12.69 -4.44 -10.38
CA GLY A 92 13.48 -4.84 -11.54
C GLY A 92 12.77 -5.86 -12.44
N PRO A 93 13.07 -5.82 -13.77
CA PRO A 93 12.41 -6.67 -14.75
C PRO A 93 12.73 -8.16 -14.57
N THR A 94 13.95 -8.48 -14.17
CA THR A 94 14.38 -9.87 -13.94
C THR A 94 13.59 -10.52 -12.81
N ARG A 95 13.41 -9.79 -11.70
CA ARG A 95 12.64 -10.30 -10.57
C ARG A 95 11.17 -10.54 -10.92
N VAL A 96 10.57 -9.60 -11.65
CA VAL A 96 9.17 -9.75 -12.12
C VAL A 96 9.04 -10.94 -13.07
N LEU A 97 9.98 -11.13 -14.00
CA LEU A 97 9.95 -12.25 -14.91
C LEU A 97 10.09 -13.59 -14.17
N CYS A 98 11.05 -13.69 -13.25
CA CYS A 98 11.23 -14.88 -12.42
C CYS A 98 9.98 -15.14 -11.55
N ALA A 99 9.38 -14.11 -10.97
CA ALA A 99 8.17 -14.21 -10.19
C ALA A 99 6.97 -14.66 -11.05
N TRP A 100 6.90 -14.19 -12.30
CA TRP A 100 5.85 -14.57 -13.23
C TRP A 100 5.94 -16.06 -13.60
N ILE A 101 7.13 -16.55 -14.01
CA ILE A 101 7.38 -17.95 -14.34
C ILE A 101 7.18 -18.84 -13.09
N GLY A 102 7.85 -18.50 -11.99
CA GLY A 102 7.76 -19.25 -10.75
C GLY A 102 6.36 -19.27 -10.16
N GLY A 103 5.64 -18.14 -10.24
CA GLY A 103 4.24 -18.04 -9.83
C GLY A 103 3.31 -18.93 -10.64
N LEU A 104 3.55 -19.05 -11.95
CA LEU A 104 2.80 -19.97 -12.82
C LEU A 104 3.07 -21.44 -12.45
N LEU A 105 4.33 -21.82 -12.24
CA LEU A 105 4.71 -23.17 -11.81
C LEU A 105 4.09 -23.53 -10.45
N LEU A 106 4.14 -22.61 -9.49
CA LEU A 106 3.48 -22.81 -8.18
C LEU A 106 1.97 -22.94 -8.29
N LYS A 107 1.33 -22.18 -9.18
CA LYS A 107 -0.11 -22.30 -9.45
C LYS A 107 -0.47 -23.66 -10.04
N LEU A 108 0.32 -24.19 -10.96
CA LEU A 108 0.16 -25.54 -11.52
C LEU A 108 0.36 -26.63 -10.45
N ALA A 109 1.23 -26.38 -9.46
CA ALA A 109 1.42 -27.25 -8.30
C ALA A 109 0.35 -27.06 -7.20
N GLY A 110 -0.71 -26.27 -7.45
CA GLY A 110 -1.79 -26.04 -6.47
C GLY A 110 -1.49 -25.00 -5.40
N VAL A 111 -0.39 -24.23 -5.53
CA VAL A 111 0.00 -23.17 -4.58
C VAL A 111 -0.38 -21.80 -5.12
N PRO A 112 -1.49 -21.18 -4.65
CA PRO A 112 -1.92 -19.87 -5.12
C PRO A 112 -1.02 -18.75 -4.57
N GLY A 113 -1.01 -17.59 -5.26
CA GLY A 113 -0.30 -16.39 -4.80
C GLY A 113 1.23 -16.46 -4.93
N GLY A 114 1.77 -17.43 -5.66
CA GLY A 114 3.21 -17.61 -5.86
C GLY A 114 3.90 -16.39 -6.46
N PHE A 115 3.26 -15.70 -7.41
CA PHE A 115 3.79 -14.47 -7.99
C PHE A 115 4.10 -13.42 -6.92
N TYR A 116 3.14 -13.09 -6.07
CA TYR A 116 3.29 -12.06 -5.04
C TYR A 116 4.36 -12.41 -3.99
N ARG A 117 4.54 -13.70 -3.69
CA ARG A 117 5.61 -14.17 -2.79
C ARG A 117 6.99 -13.95 -3.38
N LEU A 118 7.15 -14.14 -4.69
CA LEU A 118 8.42 -14.02 -5.39
C LEU A 118 8.71 -12.58 -5.82
N ALA A 119 7.70 -11.83 -6.24
CA ALA A 119 7.82 -10.43 -6.61
C ALA A 119 8.11 -9.51 -5.42
N GLY A 120 7.65 -9.90 -4.22
CA GLY A 120 7.86 -9.15 -2.98
C GLY A 120 6.64 -8.34 -2.54
N ASP A 121 6.74 -7.74 -1.35
CA ASP A 121 5.60 -7.09 -0.70
C ASP A 121 5.03 -5.92 -1.50
N GLN A 122 5.86 -5.14 -2.19
CA GLN A 122 5.41 -4.03 -3.04
C GLN A 122 4.40 -4.48 -4.12
N ALA A 123 4.51 -5.71 -4.62
CA ALA A 123 3.58 -6.24 -5.61
C ALA A 123 2.12 -6.34 -5.09
N ARG A 124 1.94 -6.39 -3.78
CA ARG A 124 0.61 -6.47 -3.12
C ARG A 124 0.06 -5.10 -2.76
N LEU A 125 0.94 -4.11 -2.63
CA LEU A 125 0.62 -2.77 -2.13
C LEU A 125 0.44 -1.75 -3.26
N ILE A 126 0.58 -2.16 -4.52
CA ILE A 126 0.28 -1.30 -5.67
C ILE A 126 -1.21 -1.28 -5.90
N ASP A 127 -1.81 -0.10 -5.80
CA ASP A 127 -3.17 0.18 -6.19
C ASP A 127 -3.19 0.99 -7.49
N ASP A 128 -3.87 0.46 -8.51
CA ASP A 128 -3.95 1.09 -9.83
C ASP A 128 -5.38 1.56 -10.09
N ILE A 129 -5.54 2.88 -10.22
CA ILE A 129 -6.76 3.59 -10.65
C ILE A 129 -8.02 3.04 -9.98
N THR A 130 -8.07 3.09 -8.67
CA THR A 130 -9.19 2.53 -7.89
C THR A 130 -10.48 3.35 -8.00
N GLY A 131 -10.38 4.64 -8.38
CA GLY A 131 -11.52 5.56 -8.45
C GLY A 131 -12.13 5.91 -7.08
N THR A 132 -11.49 5.53 -5.97
CA THR A 132 -12.04 5.63 -4.62
C THR A 132 -11.38 6.68 -3.75
N THR A 133 -10.27 7.28 -4.19
CA THR A 133 -9.45 8.19 -3.37
C THR A 133 -9.17 9.52 -4.10
N PRO A 134 -10.19 10.36 -4.39
CA PRO A 134 -9.96 11.67 -5.01
C PRO A 134 -9.04 12.55 -4.16
N PRO A 135 -8.12 13.32 -4.76
CA PRO A 135 -7.85 13.50 -6.19
C PRO A 135 -6.87 12.48 -6.79
N TYR A 136 -6.51 11.43 -6.06
CA TYR A 136 -5.53 10.41 -6.46
C TYR A 136 -6.16 9.18 -7.12
N ASP A 137 -7.48 9.20 -7.34
CA ASP A 137 -8.29 8.14 -7.93
C ASP A 137 -7.92 7.80 -9.38
N GLN A 138 -7.18 8.67 -10.08
CA GLN A 138 -6.66 8.47 -11.42
C GLN A 138 -5.15 8.13 -11.42
N THR A 139 -4.57 7.84 -10.28
CA THR A 139 -3.14 7.55 -10.14
C THR A 139 -2.90 6.11 -9.71
N ILE A 140 -1.69 5.62 -10.00
CA ILE A 140 -1.16 4.37 -9.48
C ILE A 140 -0.50 4.70 -8.15
N VAL A 141 -1.07 4.23 -7.04
CA VAL A 141 -0.50 4.42 -5.70
C VAL A 141 0.37 3.23 -5.35
N LEU A 142 1.57 3.51 -4.87
CA LEU A 142 2.55 2.53 -4.41
C LEU A 142 2.35 2.24 -2.92
N GLY A 143 2.89 1.12 -2.44
CA GLY A 143 2.97 0.90 -0.99
C GLY A 143 3.88 1.94 -0.31
N PRO A 144 3.60 2.32 0.94
CA PRO A 144 4.43 3.25 1.69
C PRO A 144 5.84 2.70 1.90
N ASP A 145 6.82 3.61 1.97
CA ASP A 145 8.20 3.28 2.25
C ASP A 145 8.47 3.32 3.75
N ARG A 146 9.41 2.49 4.22
CA ARG A 146 9.90 2.44 5.61
C ARG A 146 8.77 2.50 6.66
N SER A 147 7.70 1.74 6.45
CA SER A 147 6.50 1.74 7.30
C SER A 147 6.84 1.45 8.77
N GLN A 148 7.79 0.53 9.05
CA GLN A 148 8.20 0.21 10.40
C GLN A 148 8.91 1.41 11.10
N ALA A 149 9.86 2.02 10.42
CA ALA A 149 10.56 3.20 10.96
C ALA A 149 9.60 4.37 11.21
N PHE A 150 8.62 4.53 10.32
CA PHE A 150 7.56 5.53 10.53
C PHE A 150 6.70 5.22 11.76
N CYS A 151 6.30 3.96 11.98
CA CYS A 151 5.54 3.58 13.18
C CYS A 151 6.33 3.89 14.46
N GLU A 152 7.61 3.57 14.49
CA GLU A 152 8.51 3.83 15.64
C GLU A 152 8.66 5.33 15.91
N GLU A 153 8.85 6.14 14.87
CA GLU A 153 8.94 7.59 14.98
C GLU A 153 7.61 8.20 15.47
N ALA A 154 6.50 7.79 14.88
CA ALA A 154 5.17 8.27 15.25
C ALA A 154 4.79 7.85 16.68
N ALA A 155 5.09 6.62 17.08
CA ALA A 155 4.87 6.14 18.45
C ALA A 155 5.70 6.95 19.47
N SER A 156 6.96 7.24 19.15
CA SER A 156 7.81 8.10 19.99
C SER A 156 7.27 9.53 20.08
N ALA A 157 6.70 10.07 18.98
CA ALA A 157 6.19 11.43 18.92
C ALA A 157 4.87 11.63 19.69
N LEU A 158 4.03 10.58 19.76
CA LEU A 158 2.67 10.65 20.34
C LEU A 158 2.53 9.91 21.68
N GLY A 159 3.50 9.07 22.06
CA GLY A 159 3.43 8.29 23.29
C GLY A 159 2.42 7.15 23.28
N VAL A 160 1.94 6.73 22.11
CA VAL A 160 0.99 5.62 21.92
C VAL A 160 1.48 4.66 20.83
N ALA A 161 0.99 3.43 20.82
CA ALA A 161 1.28 2.50 19.75
C ALA A 161 0.71 3.00 18.41
N VAL A 162 1.49 2.85 17.32
CA VAL A 162 1.06 3.26 15.97
C VAL A 162 1.19 2.06 15.04
N ALA A 163 0.19 1.84 14.19
CA ALA A 163 0.20 0.77 13.21
C ALA A 163 -0.23 1.27 11.82
N ILE A 164 0.45 0.80 10.78
CA ILE A 164 0.03 0.95 9.40
C ILE A 164 -0.79 -0.26 8.99
N VAL A 165 -1.97 -0.01 8.46
CA VAL A 165 -2.93 -1.05 8.11
C VAL A 165 -3.34 -0.95 6.63
N ASP A 166 -3.41 -2.12 6.00
CA ASP A 166 -4.07 -2.33 4.70
C ASP A 166 -5.48 -2.87 5.00
N VAL A 167 -6.48 -2.11 4.63
CA VAL A 167 -7.90 -2.48 4.82
C VAL A 167 -8.54 -2.60 3.44
N ASN A 168 -9.01 -3.79 3.11
CA ASN A 168 -9.72 -3.99 1.85
C ASN A 168 -11.24 -4.06 2.04
N ASP A 169 -11.98 -3.86 0.95
CA ASP A 169 -13.46 -3.86 0.91
C ASP A 169 -14.09 -5.18 1.37
N LEU A 170 -13.32 -6.26 1.45
CA LEU A 170 -13.76 -7.56 1.93
C LEU A 170 -13.67 -7.70 3.46
N GLY A 171 -13.38 -6.61 4.18
CA GLY A 171 -13.27 -6.58 5.63
C GLY A 171 -12.02 -7.29 6.19
N ARG A 172 -11.01 -7.48 5.35
CA ARG A 172 -9.72 -8.01 5.80
C ARG A 172 -8.80 -6.84 6.15
N VAL A 173 -8.20 -6.94 7.33
CA VAL A 173 -7.20 -5.98 7.80
C VAL A 173 -5.86 -6.71 7.87
N LYS A 174 -4.84 -6.13 7.27
CA LYS A 174 -3.45 -6.58 7.38
C LYS A 174 -2.64 -5.47 8.03
N VAL A 175 -1.98 -5.79 9.13
CA VAL A 175 -0.98 -4.88 9.73
C VAL A 175 0.30 -4.99 8.91
N LEU A 176 0.76 -3.87 8.37
CA LEU A 176 2.01 -3.79 7.59
C LEU A 176 3.20 -3.48 8.48
N ALA A 177 2.99 -2.66 9.50
CA ALA A 177 3.99 -2.26 10.48
C ALA A 177 3.31 -1.84 11.79
N SER A 178 4.03 -1.98 12.91
CA SER A 178 3.58 -1.51 14.23
C SER A 178 4.76 -1.36 15.20
#